data_45cf486c2deb74d5b251e45297809321
#
_entry.id   45cf486c2deb74d5b251e45297809321
#
_cell.length_a   1.000
_cell.length_b   1.000
_cell.length_c   1.000
_cell.angle_alpha   90.00
_cell.angle_beta   90.00
_cell.angle_gamma   90.00
#
_symmetry.space_group_name_H-M   'P 1'
#
loop_
_entity.id
_entity.type
_entity.pdbx_description
1 polymer ?
#
loop_
_entity_poly.entity_id
_entity_poly.type
_entity_poly.pdbx_seq_one_letter_code
_entity_poly.pdbx_strand_id
1 'polypeptide(L)'
;GFIFQGFNLIPALTAIENVELPLIYRGMPAGERRRLAKAALEAVGLEKRMSHRPAEMSGGQQQRVAIARAVAAKPPIIMADEPTGNLDSGSGKEIMDQLSELNRQGTSIILITHDNKLAEMARRIVTISDGHIISDRAGRGYA
;
A
#
# COMPACT_ATOMS: atom_id res chain seq x y z
N GLY A 1 -5.29 -7.31 -0.11
CA GLY A 1 -5.30 -5.84 -0.17
C GLY A 1 -4.81 -5.33 -1.51
N PHE A 2 -5.23 -4.13 -1.87
CA PHE A 2 -4.79 -3.48 -3.11
C PHE A 2 -4.25 -2.08 -2.83
N ILE A 3 -3.12 -1.76 -3.46
CA ILE A 3 -2.50 -0.44 -3.49
C ILE A 3 -2.35 -0.06 -4.95
N PHE A 4 -2.88 1.11 -5.34
CA PHE A 4 -2.92 1.58 -6.72
C PHE A 4 -2.00 2.79 -6.92
N GLN A 5 -1.49 2.97 -8.12
CA GLN A 5 -0.70 4.14 -8.51
C GLN A 5 -1.46 5.47 -8.26
N GLY A 6 -2.76 5.50 -8.55
CA GLY A 6 -3.63 6.67 -8.39
C GLY A 6 -4.20 6.85 -6.97
N PHE A 7 -3.68 6.13 -5.95
CA PHE A 7 -4.16 6.11 -4.55
C PHE A 7 -5.60 5.60 -4.39
N ASN A 8 -6.51 5.95 -5.28
CA ASN A 8 -7.93 5.58 -5.29
C ASN A 8 -8.62 5.82 -3.93
N LEU A 9 -8.33 6.97 -3.32
CA LEU A 9 -9.02 7.43 -2.14
C LEU A 9 -10.33 8.11 -2.53
N ILE A 10 -11.34 7.97 -1.69
CA ILE A 10 -12.61 8.69 -1.86
C ILE A 10 -12.40 10.13 -1.38
N PRO A 11 -12.50 11.16 -2.27
CA PRO A 11 -12.12 12.53 -1.94
C PRO A 11 -12.97 13.17 -0.84
N ALA A 12 -14.24 12.75 -0.74
CA ALA A 12 -15.18 13.26 0.25
C ALA A 12 -14.93 12.74 1.68
N LEU A 13 -14.18 11.63 1.80
CA LEU A 13 -13.89 10.98 3.08
C LEU A 13 -12.54 11.44 3.63
N THR A 14 -12.43 11.47 4.95
CA THR A 14 -11.17 11.67 5.65
C THR A 14 -10.24 10.45 5.50
N ALA A 15 -8.97 10.58 5.90
CA ALA A 15 -8.00 9.49 5.86
C ALA A 15 -8.51 8.26 6.64
N ILE A 16 -9.02 8.47 7.85
CA ILE A 16 -9.49 7.35 8.67
C ILE A 16 -10.76 6.70 8.09
N GLU A 17 -11.68 7.48 7.53
CA GLU A 17 -12.87 6.94 6.87
C GLU A 17 -12.53 6.13 5.62
N ASN A 18 -11.52 6.56 4.83
CA ASN A 18 -10.99 5.77 3.72
C ASN A 18 -10.43 4.42 4.19
N VAL A 19 -9.71 4.40 5.30
CA VAL A 19 -9.14 3.16 5.86
C VAL A 19 -10.22 2.25 6.46
N GLU A 20 -11.32 2.81 6.97
CA GLU A 20 -12.45 2.04 7.49
C GLU A 20 -13.23 1.27 6.40
N LEU A 21 -13.19 1.71 5.13
CA LEU A 21 -14.01 1.15 4.05
C LEU A 21 -13.95 -0.39 3.94
N PRO A 22 -12.78 -1.04 3.82
CA PRO A 22 -12.72 -2.50 3.72
C PRO A 22 -13.23 -3.21 4.97
N LEU A 23 -13.17 -2.55 6.13
CA LEU A 23 -13.67 -3.09 7.39
C LEU A 23 -15.21 -2.99 7.48
N ILE A 24 -15.79 -1.93 6.88
CA ILE A 24 -17.24 -1.78 6.71
C ILE A 24 -17.79 -2.91 5.85
N TYR A 25 -17.15 -3.18 4.71
CA TYR A 25 -17.56 -4.28 3.81
C TYR A 25 -17.45 -5.67 4.44
N ARG A 26 -16.59 -5.83 5.46
CA ARG A 26 -16.51 -7.05 6.28
C ARG A 26 -17.56 -7.11 7.38
N GLY A 27 -18.42 -6.12 7.52
CA GLY A 27 -19.46 -6.08 8.55
C GLY A 27 -18.93 -5.84 9.97
N MET A 28 -17.72 -5.27 10.12
CA MET A 28 -17.14 -5.03 11.44
C MET A 28 -17.90 -3.97 12.22
N PRO A 29 -18.10 -4.13 13.54
CA PRO A 29 -18.69 -3.12 14.41
C PRO A 29 -17.89 -1.80 14.38
N ALA A 30 -18.60 -0.67 14.51
CA ALA A 30 -18.00 0.66 14.38
C ALA A 30 -16.80 0.91 15.31
N GLY A 31 -16.87 0.49 16.56
CA GLY A 31 -15.78 0.65 17.53
C GLY A 31 -14.53 -0.14 17.17
N GLU A 32 -14.69 -1.37 16.69
CA GLU A 32 -13.58 -2.23 16.30
C GLU A 32 -12.91 -1.71 15.02
N ARG A 33 -13.69 -1.39 13.98
CA ARG A 33 -13.12 -0.87 12.73
C ARG A 33 -12.38 0.46 12.95
N ARG A 34 -12.93 1.36 13.80
CA ARG A 34 -12.27 2.62 14.14
C ARG A 34 -10.92 2.39 14.82
N ARG A 35 -10.86 1.45 15.75
CA ARG A 35 -9.61 1.05 16.42
C ARG A 35 -8.58 0.51 15.43
N LEU A 36 -8.99 -0.37 14.52
CA LEU A 36 -8.11 -0.95 13.50
C LEU A 36 -7.63 0.08 12.49
N ALA A 37 -8.52 0.96 12.02
CA ALA A 37 -8.17 2.02 11.08
C ALA A 37 -7.19 3.02 11.71
N LYS A 38 -7.40 3.39 12.98
CA LYS A 38 -6.47 4.24 13.74
C LYS A 38 -5.08 3.59 13.84
N ALA A 39 -5.01 2.35 14.27
CA ALA A 39 -3.74 1.62 14.39
C ALA A 39 -3.01 1.50 13.02
N ALA A 40 -3.74 1.28 11.92
CA ALA A 40 -3.16 1.22 10.59
C ALA A 40 -2.58 2.57 10.15
N LEU A 41 -3.24 3.70 10.45
CA LEU A 41 -2.72 5.04 10.16
C LEU A 41 -1.52 5.42 11.03
N GLU A 42 -1.52 5.03 12.29
CA GLU A 42 -0.37 5.21 13.19
C GLU A 42 0.85 4.44 12.68
N ALA A 43 0.66 3.20 12.22
CA ALA A 43 1.73 2.36 11.67
C ALA A 43 2.41 2.95 10.41
N VAL A 44 1.71 3.82 9.66
CA VAL A 44 2.27 4.53 8.50
C VAL A 44 2.65 5.98 8.80
N GLY A 45 2.67 6.41 10.07
CA GLY A 45 3.10 7.74 10.52
C GLY A 45 2.09 8.86 10.18
N LEU A 46 0.80 8.55 10.17
CA LEU A 46 -0.27 9.51 9.85
C LEU A 46 -1.22 9.80 11.04
N GLU A 47 -0.76 9.60 12.27
CA GLU A 47 -1.54 9.82 13.49
C GLU A 47 -2.10 11.25 13.59
N LYS A 48 -1.38 12.25 13.08
CA LYS A 48 -1.79 13.66 13.09
C LYS A 48 -2.61 14.07 11.86
N ARG A 49 -2.89 13.14 10.93
CA ARG A 49 -3.56 13.40 9.66
C ARG A 49 -4.85 12.63 9.47
N MET A 50 -5.32 11.92 10.48
CA MET A 50 -6.49 11.03 10.40
C MET A 50 -7.78 11.73 9.96
N SER A 51 -7.96 12.99 10.34
CA SER A 51 -9.14 13.81 10.00
C SER A 51 -9.00 14.59 8.70
N HIS A 52 -7.84 14.56 8.03
CA HIS A 52 -7.61 15.26 6.78
C HIS A 52 -8.23 14.50 5.60
N ARG A 53 -8.69 15.26 4.61
CA ARG A 53 -9.17 14.73 3.33
C ARG A 53 -8.01 14.61 2.33
N PRO A 54 -8.13 13.78 1.29
CA PRO A 54 -7.08 13.63 0.28
C PRO A 54 -6.56 14.95 -0.30
N ALA A 55 -7.43 15.92 -0.57
CA ALA A 55 -7.04 17.23 -1.09
C ALA A 55 -6.14 18.06 -0.14
N GLU A 56 -6.10 17.73 1.13
CA GLU A 56 -5.28 18.38 2.17
C GLU A 56 -3.96 17.64 2.44
N MET A 57 -3.64 16.63 1.63
CA MET A 57 -2.52 15.71 1.84
C MET A 57 -1.58 15.67 0.63
N SER A 58 -0.28 15.53 0.88
CA SER A 58 0.69 15.28 -0.20
C SER A 58 0.46 13.91 -0.85
N GLY A 59 1.01 13.69 -2.06
CA GLY A 59 0.93 12.40 -2.75
C GLY A 59 1.47 11.23 -1.90
N GLY A 60 2.62 11.42 -1.25
CA GLY A 60 3.18 10.42 -0.33
C GLY A 60 2.28 10.13 0.87
N GLN A 61 1.62 11.16 1.44
CA GLN A 61 0.64 10.97 2.51
C GLN A 61 -0.60 10.21 2.02
N GLN A 62 -1.12 10.54 0.84
CA GLN A 62 -2.25 9.83 0.22
C GLN A 62 -1.91 8.36 -0.04
N GLN A 63 -0.70 8.07 -0.52
CA GLN A 63 -0.25 6.70 -0.74
C GLN A 63 -0.13 5.93 0.59
N ARG A 64 0.35 6.56 1.66
CA ARG A 64 0.35 5.94 2.99
C ARG A 64 -1.06 5.66 3.52
N VAL A 65 -2.05 6.50 3.23
CA VAL A 65 -3.46 6.19 3.52
C VAL A 65 -3.93 4.97 2.73
N ALA A 66 -3.56 4.86 1.44
CA ALA A 66 -3.89 3.70 0.62
C ALA A 66 -3.25 2.40 1.15
N ILE A 67 -2.00 2.47 1.63
CA ILE A 67 -1.34 1.36 2.31
C ILE A 67 -2.08 0.99 3.60
N ALA A 68 -2.37 1.97 4.47
CA ALA A 68 -3.11 1.75 5.71
C ALA A 68 -4.47 1.07 5.44
N ARG A 69 -5.18 1.52 4.40
CA ARG A 69 -6.43 0.91 3.93
C ARG A 69 -6.23 -0.55 3.50
N ALA A 70 -5.16 -0.84 2.77
CA ALA A 70 -4.87 -2.19 2.31
C ALA A 70 -4.56 -3.14 3.46
N VAL A 71 -3.85 -2.68 4.51
CA VAL A 71 -3.40 -3.54 5.63
C VAL A 71 -4.38 -3.62 6.79
N ALA A 72 -5.31 -2.65 6.95
CA ALA A 72 -6.22 -2.58 8.09
C ALA A 72 -7.01 -3.87 8.33
N ALA A 73 -7.35 -4.57 7.25
CA ALA A 73 -8.07 -5.84 7.28
C ALA A 73 -7.15 -7.06 7.46
N LYS A 74 -5.84 -6.87 7.67
CA LYS A 74 -4.82 -7.91 7.82
C LYS A 74 -4.90 -9.00 6.71
N PRO A 75 -4.84 -8.63 5.42
CA PRO A 75 -4.88 -9.60 4.35
C PRO A 75 -3.58 -10.41 4.30
N PRO A 76 -3.61 -11.69 3.89
CA PRO A 76 -2.38 -12.47 3.73
C PRO A 76 -1.55 -12.03 2.50
N ILE A 77 -2.19 -11.34 1.54
CA ILE A 77 -1.56 -10.88 0.30
C ILE A 77 -1.94 -9.43 0.03
N ILE A 78 -0.95 -8.61 -0.38
CA ILE A 78 -1.14 -7.25 -0.89
C ILE A 78 -0.60 -7.21 -2.31
N MET A 79 -1.41 -6.69 -3.23
CA MET A 79 -1.02 -6.36 -4.60
C MET A 79 -0.78 -4.85 -4.68
N ALA A 80 0.42 -4.46 -5.07
CA ALA A 80 0.82 -3.07 -5.23
C ALA A 80 1.12 -2.81 -6.72
N ASP A 81 0.25 -2.03 -7.35
CA ASP A 81 0.32 -1.69 -8.77
C ASP A 81 0.94 -0.30 -8.91
N GLU A 82 2.18 -0.24 -9.43
CA GLU A 82 2.99 0.98 -9.57
C GLU A 82 2.95 1.88 -8.32
N PRO A 83 3.24 1.37 -7.11
CA PRO A 83 2.94 2.08 -5.86
C PRO A 83 3.73 3.37 -5.67
N THR A 84 4.75 3.61 -6.48
CA THR A 84 5.59 4.81 -6.43
C THR A 84 5.49 5.70 -7.67
N GLY A 85 4.69 5.30 -8.66
CA GLY A 85 4.67 5.92 -9.99
C GLY A 85 4.25 7.40 -10.02
N ASN A 86 3.51 7.87 -9.02
CA ASN A 86 3.05 9.26 -8.90
C ASN A 86 3.79 10.04 -7.78
N LEU A 87 4.94 9.52 -7.32
CA LEU A 87 5.66 10.09 -6.19
C LEU A 87 7.06 10.59 -6.60
N ASP A 88 7.57 11.57 -5.87
CA ASP A 88 8.98 11.91 -5.89
C ASP A 88 9.84 10.77 -5.35
N SER A 89 11.14 10.78 -5.65
CA SER A 89 12.07 9.70 -5.28
C SER A 89 12.19 9.48 -3.77
N GLY A 90 12.07 10.54 -2.96
CA GLY A 90 12.11 10.43 -1.50
C GLY A 90 10.89 9.72 -0.96
N SER A 91 9.70 10.20 -1.33
CA SER A 91 8.43 9.58 -0.95
C SER A 91 8.31 8.14 -1.49
N GLY A 92 8.79 7.91 -2.72
CA GLY A 92 8.80 6.56 -3.31
C GLY A 92 9.63 5.57 -2.49
N LYS A 93 10.82 5.99 -2.04
CA LYS A 93 11.65 5.16 -1.17
C LYS A 93 10.95 4.80 0.15
N GLU A 94 10.34 5.78 0.82
CA GLU A 94 9.61 5.55 2.06
C GLU A 94 8.46 4.53 1.89
N ILE A 95 7.75 4.59 0.76
CA ILE A 95 6.69 3.62 0.43
C ILE A 95 7.27 2.21 0.25
N MET A 96 8.39 2.07 -0.46
CA MET A 96 9.04 0.77 -0.63
C MET A 96 9.57 0.21 0.68
N ASP A 97 10.12 1.05 1.57
CA ASP A 97 10.55 0.66 2.92
C ASP A 97 9.36 0.11 3.74
N GLN A 98 8.20 0.77 3.67
CA GLN A 98 6.98 0.30 4.35
C GLN A 98 6.48 -1.04 3.80
N LEU A 99 6.46 -1.22 2.47
CA LEU A 99 6.07 -2.50 1.87
C LEU A 99 7.02 -3.64 2.26
N SER A 100 8.31 -3.34 2.32
CA SER A 100 9.33 -4.31 2.75
C SER A 100 9.16 -4.71 4.21
N GLU A 101 8.82 -3.76 5.08
CA GLU A 101 8.53 -4.04 6.49
C GLU A 101 7.30 -4.93 6.64
N LEU A 102 6.22 -4.66 5.91
CA LEU A 102 5.04 -5.51 5.87
C LEU A 102 5.36 -6.94 5.41
N ASN A 103 6.26 -7.08 4.43
CA ASN A 103 6.71 -8.39 3.97
C ASN A 103 7.52 -9.13 5.04
N ARG A 104 8.41 -8.43 5.78
CA ARG A 104 9.16 -9.01 6.91
C ARG A 104 8.24 -9.49 8.02
N GLN A 105 7.11 -8.81 8.22
CA GLN A 105 6.06 -9.18 9.20
C GLN A 105 5.17 -10.34 8.72
N GLY A 106 5.44 -10.92 7.54
CA GLY A 106 4.76 -12.12 7.04
C GLY A 106 3.65 -11.87 6.02
N THR A 107 3.40 -10.63 5.60
CA THR A 107 2.45 -10.34 4.51
C THR A 107 3.11 -10.60 3.16
N SER A 108 2.49 -11.40 2.29
CA SER A 108 2.98 -11.56 0.92
C SER A 108 2.72 -10.29 0.10
N ILE A 109 3.75 -9.75 -0.55
CA ILE A 109 3.63 -8.58 -1.42
C ILE A 109 3.84 -9.01 -2.87
N ILE A 110 2.88 -8.67 -3.72
CA ILE A 110 3.00 -8.77 -5.18
C ILE A 110 3.17 -7.35 -5.70
N LEU A 111 4.38 -7.02 -6.13
CA LEU A 111 4.72 -5.72 -6.71
C LEU A 111 4.56 -5.82 -8.24
N ILE A 112 3.71 -4.98 -8.81
CA ILE A 112 3.55 -4.83 -10.25
C ILE A 112 4.24 -3.51 -10.63
N THR A 113 5.25 -3.58 -11.48
CA THR A 113 5.99 -2.40 -11.90
C THR A 113 6.70 -2.63 -13.23
N HIS A 114 6.91 -1.56 -13.99
CA HIS A 114 7.78 -1.52 -15.16
C HIS A 114 9.19 -1.00 -14.81
N ASP A 115 9.44 -0.58 -13.57
CA ASP A 115 10.76 -0.16 -13.10
C ASP A 115 11.59 -1.38 -12.67
N ASN A 116 12.61 -1.69 -13.46
CA ASN A 116 13.53 -2.79 -13.19
C ASN A 116 14.28 -2.65 -11.85
N LYS A 117 14.54 -1.42 -11.38
CA LYS A 117 15.22 -1.22 -10.09
C LYS A 117 14.31 -1.63 -8.94
N LEU A 118 13.02 -1.30 -9.01
CA LEU A 118 12.04 -1.73 -8.02
C LEU A 118 11.81 -3.25 -8.10
N ALA A 119 11.73 -3.81 -9.31
CA ALA A 119 11.57 -5.24 -9.50
C ALA A 119 12.72 -6.05 -8.84
N GLU A 120 13.97 -5.58 -8.94
CA GLU A 120 15.14 -6.24 -8.31
C GLU A 120 15.09 -6.29 -6.78
N MET A 121 14.24 -5.48 -6.14
CA MET A 121 14.02 -5.53 -4.68
C MET A 121 13.17 -6.74 -4.27
N ALA A 122 12.46 -7.37 -5.18
CA ALA A 122 11.69 -8.58 -4.91
C ALA A 122 12.60 -9.83 -4.82
N ARG A 123 12.15 -10.85 -4.12
CA ARG A 123 12.86 -12.16 -4.04
C ARG A 123 12.67 -13.00 -5.31
N ARG A 124 11.56 -12.80 -6.02
CA ARG A 124 11.22 -13.48 -7.28
C ARG A 124 10.67 -12.47 -8.25
N ILE A 125 11.11 -12.54 -9.49
CA ILE A 125 10.70 -11.65 -10.57
C ILE A 125 10.11 -12.49 -11.68
N VAL A 126 8.86 -12.20 -12.01
CA VAL A 126 8.16 -12.80 -13.16
C VAL A 126 7.95 -11.71 -14.20
N THR A 127 8.51 -11.90 -15.38
CA THR A 127 8.32 -10.96 -16.50
C THR A 127 7.22 -11.46 -17.41
N ILE A 128 6.26 -10.57 -17.71
CA ILE A 128 5.13 -10.86 -18.57
C ILE A 128 5.20 -9.95 -19.80
N SER A 129 5.02 -10.51 -21.00
CA SER A 129 4.84 -9.78 -22.26
C SER A 129 3.73 -10.43 -23.06
N ASP A 130 2.84 -9.61 -23.62
CA ASP A 130 1.71 -10.04 -24.46
C ASP A 130 0.86 -11.16 -23.83
N GLY A 131 0.68 -11.11 -22.50
CA GLY A 131 -0.09 -12.09 -21.75
C GLY A 131 0.64 -13.40 -21.44
N HIS A 132 1.92 -13.52 -21.80
CA HIS A 132 2.75 -14.70 -21.58
C HIS A 132 3.87 -14.44 -20.59
N ILE A 133 4.17 -15.43 -19.75
CA ILE A 133 5.36 -15.40 -18.90
C ILE A 133 6.58 -15.68 -19.79
N ILE A 134 7.48 -14.71 -19.91
CA ILE A 134 8.70 -14.83 -20.69
C ILE A 134 9.95 -15.07 -19.82
N SER A 135 9.89 -14.79 -18.53
CA SER A 135 10.98 -15.03 -17.57
C SER A 135 10.42 -15.24 -16.17
N ASP A 136 11.04 -16.13 -15.42
CA ASP A 136 10.80 -16.36 -14.00
C ASP A 136 12.16 -16.62 -13.32
N ARG A 137 12.61 -15.70 -12.47
CA ARG A 137 13.95 -15.73 -11.87
C ARG A 137 13.97 -15.20 -10.46
N ALA A 138 15.03 -15.49 -9.74
CA ALA A 138 15.30 -14.83 -8.47
C ALA A 138 15.66 -13.36 -8.69
N GLY A 139 15.20 -12.50 -7.80
CA GLY A 139 15.66 -11.12 -7.64
C GLY A 139 16.69 -11.02 -6.50
N ARG A 140 17.17 -9.80 -6.24
CA ARG A 140 18.18 -9.55 -5.20
C ARG A 140 17.59 -9.58 -3.79
N GLY A 141 16.28 -9.35 -3.67
CA GLY A 141 15.62 -9.13 -2.39
C GLY A 141 15.89 -7.74 -1.83
N TYR A 142 15.06 -7.32 -0.90
CA TYR A 142 15.27 -6.07 -0.16
C TYR A 142 16.37 -6.30 0.89
N ALA A 143 17.42 -5.48 0.85
CA ALA A 143 18.54 -5.52 1.79
C ALA A 143 18.18 -4.85 3.12
#